data_a6e606059dcd9116570b2b36dadcebed
#
_entry.id   a6e606059dcd9116570b2b36dadcebed
#
_cell.length_a   1.000
_cell.length_b   1.000
_cell.length_c   1.000
_cell.angle_alpha   90.00
_cell.angle_beta   90.00
_cell.angle_gamma   90.00
#
_symmetry.space_group_name_H-M   'P 1'
#
loop_
_entity.id
_entity.type
_entity.pdbx_description
1 polymer ?
#
loop_
_entity_poly.entity_id
_entity_poly.type
_entity_poly.pdbx_seq_one_letter_code
_entity_poly.pdbx_strand_id
1 'polypeptide(L)'
;MAIKLWTVHFMRICVANLLLFISLYVLFPVLSVEMADRLGVPAAQTGVIFLFFTLGMFLIGPFHAYLVDAYKRKYVCMFAAALMVVATIGYAFVTNFTELILLSTVQGLAFGIGTTAGITLAIDITNSTLRSAGNVSFSWTARLGMLLGIILGVWLYQSHSFQNLLTVSVITGAVGILMLSGVYVPFRAPIVTKLYSFDRFLLLRGWVPAINLILITFVPGLLIPMVHPFLNDFVLGNMGIPVPFFIGTALGYIASLFFARLFFFKEKTLRLVIIGIGLEMVAMSLLNTDLSIGISSVLLGLGLGLTMPEFLMIFVKLSHHCQRGTANTTHLLASEVGISLGIATACYMELDTDKMLHTGQMVASIALLFFVLVTYPYYIKKKVR
;
A
#
# COMPACT_ATOMS: atom_id res chain seq x y z
N MET A 1 35.11 5.73 -8.76
CA MET A 1 34.22 4.62 -8.35
C MET A 1 32.81 4.90 -8.84
N ALA A 2 32.19 4.00 -9.61
CA ALA A 2 30.80 4.16 -10.01
C ALA A 2 29.89 4.09 -8.76
N ILE A 3 29.06 5.12 -8.57
CA ILE A 3 28.11 5.17 -7.44
C ILE A 3 27.02 4.14 -7.71
N LYS A 4 26.93 3.10 -6.87
CA LYS A 4 25.92 2.02 -7.01
C LYS A 4 24.74 2.30 -6.08
N LEU A 5 23.51 2.23 -6.61
CA LEU A 5 22.29 2.29 -5.81
C LEU A 5 22.15 1.03 -4.93
N TRP A 6 22.34 -0.13 -5.52
CA TRP A 6 22.14 -1.43 -4.88
C TRP A 6 23.36 -1.82 -4.01
N THR A 7 23.49 -1.11 -2.87
CA THR A 7 24.42 -1.50 -1.81
C THR A 7 23.79 -2.57 -0.93
N VAL A 8 24.59 -3.33 -0.17
CA VAL A 8 24.08 -4.37 0.75
C VAL A 8 23.08 -3.78 1.76
N HIS A 9 23.31 -2.59 2.27
CA HIS A 9 22.42 -1.92 3.22
C HIS A 9 21.12 -1.48 2.55
N PHE A 10 21.17 -0.97 1.32
CA PHE A 10 19.96 -0.60 0.57
C PHE A 10 19.14 -1.84 0.19
N MET A 11 19.77 -2.93 -0.23
CA MET A 11 19.08 -4.20 -0.48
C MET A 11 18.39 -4.74 0.78
N ARG A 12 19.07 -4.71 1.93
CA ARG A 12 18.48 -5.14 3.22
C ARG A 12 17.23 -4.34 3.58
N ILE A 13 17.24 -3.03 3.40
CA ILE A 13 16.06 -2.18 3.65
C ILE A 13 14.93 -2.49 2.66
N CYS A 14 15.24 -2.67 1.39
CA CYS A 14 14.24 -3.03 0.38
C CYS A 14 13.60 -4.40 0.67
N VAL A 15 14.40 -5.40 1.04
CA VAL A 15 13.91 -6.73 1.43
C VAL A 15 13.09 -6.65 2.72
N ALA A 16 13.54 -5.90 3.72
CA ALA A 16 12.78 -5.68 4.95
C ALA A 16 11.42 -5.04 4.68
N ASN A 17 11.39 -4.01 3.83
CA ASN A 17 10.16 -3.35 3.43
C ASN A 17 9.19 -4.31 2.71
N LEU A 18 9.69 -5.09 1.77
CA LEU A 18 8.93 -6.13 1.08
C LEU A 18 8.32 -7.12 2.07
N LEU A 19 9.13 -7.66 3.00
CA LEU A 19 8.69 -8.63 3.99
C LEU A 19 7.67 -8.07 4.98
N LEU A 20 7.82 -6.82 5.41
CA LEU A 20 6.86 -6.14 6.29
C LEU A 20 5.52 -5.90 5.58
N PHE A 21 5.54 -5.57 4.28
CA PHE A 21 4.31 -5.47 3.50
C PHE A 21 3.67 -6.85 3.27
N ILE A 22 4.45 -7.91 3.02
CA ILE A 22 3.91 -9.28 2.98
C ILE A 22 3.26 -9.62 4.32
N SER A 23 3.94 -9.38 5.45
CA SER A 23 3.43 -9.65 6.79
C SER A 23 2.07 -9.00 7.04
N LEU A 24 1.88 -7.76 6.62
CA LEU A 24 0.61 -7.04 6.79
C LEU A 24 -0.47 -7.56 5.82
N TYR A 25 -0.14 -7.63 4.54
CA TYR A 25 -1.11 -7.89 3.48
C TYR A 25 -1.52 -9.36 3.31
N VAL A 26 -0.81 -10.28 3.95
CA VAL A 26 -1.27 -11.69 4.09
C VAL A 26 -2.62 -11.77 4.80
N LEU A 27 -2.90 -10.85 5.74
CA LEU A 27 -4.13 -10.84 6.52
C LEU A 27 -5.29 -10.08 5.85
N PHE A 28 -4.99 -9.03 5.09
CA PHE A 28 -6.00 -8.09 4.58
C PHE A 28 -7.15 -8.74 3.79
N PRO A 29 -6.92 -9.73 2.90
CA PRO A 29 -8.00 -10.33 2.13
C PRO A 29 -9.04 -11.06 2.98
N VAL A 30 -8.64 -11.61 4.12
CA VAL A 30 -9.44 -12.57 4.89
C VAL A 30 -9.80 -12.09 6.29
N LEU A 31 -9.10 -11.08 6.81
CA LEU A 31 -9.21 -10.67 8.22
C LEU A 31 -10.65 -10.28 8.62
N SER A 32 -11.35 -9.50 7.78
CA SER A 32 -12.73 -9.08 8.10
C SER A 32 -13.69 -10.24 8.11
N VAL A 33 -13.59 -11.16 7.15
CA VAL A 33 -14.47 -12.31 7.02
C VAL A 33 -14.25 -13.30 8.16
N GLU A 34 -12.98 -13.65 8.42
CA GLU A 34 -12.60 -14.55 9.52
C GLU A 34 -13.05 -14.01 10.89
N MET A 35 -12.87 -12.69 11.11
CA MET A 35 -13.30 -12.08 12.38
C MET A 35 -14.83 -11.96 12.47
N ALA A 36 -15.53 -11.78 11.36
CA ALA A 36 -16.99 -11.81 11.33
C ALA A 36 -17.52 -13.18 11.76
N ASP A 37 -17.00 -14.24 11.18
CA ASP A 37 -17.37 -15.60 11.51
C ASP A 37 -17.03 -15.95 12.97
N ARG A 38 -15.84 -15.58 13.42
CA ARG A 38 -15.36 -15.86 14.78
C ARG A 38 -16.14 -15.12 15.87
N LEU A 39 -16.54 -13.88 15.62
CA LEU A 39 -17.26 -13.04 16.57
C LEU A 39 -18.80 -13.15 16.43
N GLY A 40 -19.29 -13.82 15.38
CA GLY A 40 -20.71 -13.93 15.08
C GLY A 40 -21.36 -12.59 14.70
N VAL A 41 -20.61 -11.71 14.03
CA VAL A 41 -21.08 -10.37 13.62
C VAL A 41 -21.03 -10.23 12.09
N PRO A 42 -21.83 -9.31 11.49
CA PRO A 42 -21.81 -9.09 10.04
C PRO A 42 -20.43 -8.63 9.54
N ALA A 43 -20.05 -9.03 8.31
CA ALA A 43 -18.81 -8.57 7.66
C ALA A 43 -18.74 -7.04 7.53
N ALA A 44 -19.90 -6.39 7.35
CA ALA A 44 -20.00 -4.93 7.36
C ALA A 44 -19.45 -4.28 8.66
N GLN A 45 -19.69 -4.93 9.80
CA GLN A 45 -19.17 -4.44 11.08
C GLN A 45 -17.67 -4.67 11.21
N THR A 46 -17.17 -5.82 10.81
CA THR A 46 -15.73 -6.11 10.87
C THR A 46 -14.93 -5.32 9.85
N GLY A 47 -15.51 -4.96 8.70
CA GLY A 47 -14.88 -4.07 7.72
C GLY A 47 -14.47 -2.70 8.29
N VAL A 48 -15.13 -2.23 9.35
CA VAL A 48 -14.80 -0.98 10.04
C VAL A 48 -13.37 -0.96 10.61
N ILE A 49 -12.78 -2.12 10.88
CA ILE A 49 -11.38 -2.21 11.36
C ILE A 49 -10.38 -1.54 10.43
N PHE A 50 -10.61 -1.55 9.11
CA PHE A 50 -9.75 -0.89 8.14
C PHE A 50 -9.81 0.64 8.23
N LEU A 51 -10.96 1.20 8.66
CA LEU A 51 -11.07 2.63 8.97
C LEU A 51 -10.26 2.98 10.24
N PHE A 52 -10.30 2.11 11.25
CA PHE A 52 -9.50 2.29 12.47
C PHE A 52 -8.01 2.05 12.22
N PHE A 53 -7.64 1.14 11.33
CA PHE A 53 -6.27 1.01 10.83
C PHE A 53 -5.80 2.32 10.19
N THR A 54 -6.61 2.89 9.30
CA THR A 54 -6.33 4.18 8.66
C THR A 54 -6.19 5.31 9.70
N LEU A 55 -7.11 5.40 10.65
CA LEU A 55 -7.04 6.38 11.73
C LEU A 55 -5.73 6.21 12.53
N GLY A 56 -5.38 4.97 12.85
CA GLY A 56 -4.12 4.62 13.53
C GLY A 56 -2.89 5.16 12.82
N MET A 57 -2.82 5.04 11.48
CA MET A 57 -1.69 5.55 10.69
C MET A 57 -1.44 7.05 10.91
N PHE A 58 -2.48 7.84 11.18
CA PHE A 58 -2.38 9.29 11.32
C PHE A 58 -2.24 9.77 12.77
N LEU A 59 -2.50 8.92 13.78
CA LEU A 59 -2.46 9.32 15.20
C LEU A 59 -1.10 9.89 15.63
N ILE A 60 0.00 9.30 15.15
CA ILE A 60 1.35 9.74 15.50
C ILE A 60 1.88 10.87 14.60
N GLY A 61 1.11 11.26 13.58
CA GLY A 61 1.55 12.18 12.54
C GLY A 61 2.27 13.44 13.03
N PRO A 62 1.70 14.21 13.98
CA PRO A 62 2.32 15.41 14.51
C PRO A 62 3.65 15.17 15.25
N PHE A 63 3.84 13.99 15.83
CA PHE A 63 5.03 13.62 16.60
C PHE A 63 6.08 12.89 15.77
N HIS A 64 5.74 12.56 14.52
CA HIS A 64 6.58 11.71 13.68
C HIS A 64 7.96 12.33 13.41
N ALA A 65 7.99 13.64 13.13
CA ALA A 65 9.24 14.38 12.94
C ALA A 65 10.17 14.25 14.16
N TYR A 66 9.61 14.39 15.37
CA TYR A 66 10.35 14.21 16.60
C TYR A 66 10.92 12.79 16.74
N LEU A 67 10.12 11.76 16.53
CA LEU A 67 10.58 10.36 16.62
C LEU A 67 11.73 10.06 15.67
N VAL A 68 11.65 10.51 14.42
CA VAL A 68 12.64 10.21 13.37
C VAL A 68 13.91 11.04 13.50
N ASP A 69 13.86 12.22 14.11
CA ASP A 69 15.00 13.12 14.27
C ASP A 69 15.65 13.03 15.66
N ALA A 70 14.88 12.71 16.72
CA ALA A 70 15.41 12.54 18.08
C ALA A 70 16.05 11.17 18.29
N TYR A 71 15.52 10.14 17.63
CA TYR A 71 16.01 8.77 17.80
C TYR A 71 16.70 8.25 16.53
N LYS A 72 17.52 7.20 16.67
CA LYS A 72 18.09 6.49 15.53
C LYS A 72 16.98 5.85 14.71
N ARG A 73 16.77 6.30 13.47
CA ARG A 73 15.70 5.88 12.55
C ARG A 73 15.56 4.38 12.40
N LYS A 74 16.69 3.66 12.42
CA LYS A 74 16.73 2.19 12.41
C LYS A 74 15.94 1.60 13.57
N TYR A 75 16.15 2.08 14.79
CA TYR A 75 15.45 1.56 15.97
C TYR A 75 13.97 1.94 16.00
N VAL A 76 13.63 3.13 15.51
CA VAL A 76 12.23 3.53 15.34
C VAL A 76 11.52 2.59 14.37
N CYS A 77 12.16 2.29 13.22
CA CYS A 77 11.61 1.37 12.23
C CYS A 77 11.49 -0.07 12.78
N MET A 78 12.49 -0.56 13.52
CA MET A 78 12.46 -1.88 14.15
C MET A 78 11.38 -1.98 15.24
N PHE A 79 11.23 -0.93 16.06
CA PHE A 79 10.17 -0.87 17.08
C PHE A 79 8.78 -0.89 16.45
N ALA A 80 8.56 -0.10 15.40
CA ALA A 80 7.32 -0.09 14.66
C ALA A 80 7.01 -1.46 14.04
N ALA A 81 7.99 -2.10 13.42
CA ALA A 81 7.84 -3.45 12.87
C ALA A 81 7.53 -4.49 13.95
N ALA A 82 8.19 -4.41 15.12
CA ALA A 82 7.90 -5.29 16.25
C ALA A 82 6.48 -5.09 16.79
N LEU A 83 6.02 -3.83 16.91
CA LEU A 83 4.67 -3.52 17.34
C LEU A 83 3.62 -4.05 16.34
N MET A 84 3.91 -3.98 15.03
CA MET A 84 3.09 -4.58 13.99
C MET A 84 2.95 -6.10 14.15
N VAL A 85 4.06 -6.80 14.40
CA VAL A 85 4.08 -8.25 14.62
C VAL A 85 3.32 -8.63 15.90
N VAL A 86 3.49 -7.86 16.98
CA VAL A 86 2.76 -8.08 18.26
C VAL A 86 1.25 -7.88 18.04
N ALA A 87 0.83 -6.84 17.32
CA ALA A 87 -0.59 -6.64 16.99
C ALA A 87 -1.14 -7.82 16.15
N THR A 88 -0.34 -8.33 15.20
CA THR A 88 -0.71 -9.52 14.41
C THR A 88 -0.91 -10.75 15.30
N ILE A 89 -0.03 -11.01 16.27
CA ILE A 89 -0.19 -12.10 17.23
C ILE A 89 -1.48 -11.90 18.04
N GLY A 90 -1.80 -10.65 18.39
CA GLY A 90 -3.02 -10.32 19.13
C GLY A 90 -4.31 -10.79 18.44
N TYR A 91 -4.38 -10.82 17.11
CA TYR A 91 -5.56 -11.34 16.40
C TYR A 91 -5.89 -12.81 16.69
N ALA A 92 -4.91 -13.60 17.13
CA ALA A 92 -5.17 -14.98 17.57
C ALA A 92 -6.04 -15.06 18.85
N PHE A 93 -6.02 -14.02 19.66
CA PHE A 93 -6.64 -13.98 20.99
C PHE A 93 -7.89 -13.08 21.06
N VAL A 94 -8.31 -12.47 19.96
CA VAL A 94 -9.49 -11.60 19.90
C VAL A 94 -10.73 -12.37 20.33
N THR A 95 -11.46 -11.82 21.28
CA THR A 95 -12.72 -12.37 21.80
C THR A 95 -13.92 -11.44 21.61
N ASN A 96 -13.66 -10.16 21.37
CA ASN A 96 -14.72 -9.17 21.21
C ASN A 96 -14.33 -8.08 20.17
N PHE A 97 -15.35 -7.35 19.70
CA PHE A 97 -15.16 -6.35 18.66
C PHE A 97 -14.31 -5.16 19.10
N THR A 98 -14.31 -4.78 20.37
CA THR A 98 -13.49 -3.68 20.89
C THR A 98 -12.00 -4.02 20.83
N GLU A 99 -11.62 -5.24 21.19
CA GLU A 99 -10.24 -5.73 21.06
C GLU A 99 -9.78 -5.70 19.60
N LEU A 100 -10.66 -6.10 18.68
CA LEU A 100 -10.38 -6.08 17.25
C LEU A 100 -10.09 -4.65 16.75
N ILE A 101 -10.89 -3.66 17.14
CA ILE A 101 -10.66 -2.23 16.83
C ILE A 101 -9.33 -1.76 17.41
N LEU A 102 -9.05 -2.06 18.67
CA LEU A 102 -7.80 -1.63 19.33
C LEU A 102 -6.59 -2.20 18.62
N LEU A 103 -6.58 -3.49 18.30
CA LEU A 103 -5.47 -4.13 17.57
C LEU A 103 -5.27 -3.53 16.19
N SER A 104 -6.35 -3.29 15.46
CA SER A 104 -6.28 -2.68 14.13
C SER A 104 -5.74 -1.24 14.20
N THR A 105 -6.17 -0.46 15.21
CA THR A 105 -5.64 0.89 15.45
C THR A 105 -4.15 0.86 15.77
N VAL A 106 -3.70 -0.04 16.65
CA VAL A 106 -2.29 -0.22 17.02
C VAL A 106 -1.47 -0.67 15.81
N GLN A 107 -2.00 -1.57 15.00
CA GLN A 107 -1.34 -2.03 13.77
C GLN A 107 -1.19 -0.88 12.77
N GLY A 108 -2.24 -0.05 12.58
CA GLY A 108 -2.18 1.15 11.75
C GLY A 108 -1.15 2.18 12.26
N LEU A 109 -1.13 2.43 13.56
CA LEU A 109 -0.14 3.31 14.19
C LEU A 109 1.30 2.81 13.94
N ALA A 110 1.54 1.52 14.16
CA ALA A 110 2.83 0.89 13.90
C ALA A 110 3.22 1.00 12.41
N PHE A 111 2.26 0.77 11.51
CA PHE A 111 2.48 0.90 10.08
C PHE A 111 2.84 2.34 9.68
N GLY A 112 2.13 3.35 10.19
CA GLY A 112 2.41 4.76 9.93
C GLY A 112 3.82 5.17 10.37
N ILE A 113 4.24 4.76 11.59
CA ILE A 113 5.60 4.99 12.09
C ILE A 113 6.63 4.27 11.21
N GLY A 114 6.41 2.99 10.94
CA GLY A 114 7.33 2.13 10.20
C GLY A 114 7.55 2.61 8.77
N THR A 115 6.49 2.99 8.07
CA THR A 115 6.52 3.52 6.70
C THR A 115 7.36 4.78 6.62
N THR A 116 7.11 5.76 7.49
CA THR A 116 7.83 7.04 7.45
C THR A 116 9.27 6.90 7.90
N ALA A 117 9.53 6.12 8.95
CA ALA A 117 10.89 5.82 9.40
C ALA A 117 11.67 5.03 8.35
N GLY A 118 11.05 4.06 7.69
CA GLY A 118 11.64 3.26 6.62
C GLY A 118 12.04 4.09 5.40
N ILE A 119 11.16 4.97 4.92
CA ILE A 119 11.46 5.91 3.82
C ILE A 119 12.65 6.80 4.18
N THR A 120 12.63 7.36 5.38
CA THR A 120 13.70 8.26 5.84
C THR A 120 15.03 7.50 5.98
N LEU A 121 14.98 6.27 6.47
CA LEU A 121 16.13 5.38 6.58
C LEU A 121 16.71 5.03 5.19
N ALA A 122 15.84 4.73 4.21
CA ALA A 122 16.26 4.46 2.84
C ALA A 122 16.93 5.67 2.18
N ILE A 123 16.45 6.89 2.46
CA ILE A 123 17.07 8.13 1.99
C ILE A 123 18.45 8.34 2.61
N ASP A 124 18.64 8.01 3.90
CA ASP A 124 19.91 8.23 4.60
C ASP A 124 21.05 7.39 4.07
N ILE A 125 20.75 6.17 3.63
CA ILE A 125 21.77 5.25 3.09
C ILE A 125 21.94 5.38 1.58
N THR A 126 21.12 6.21 0.93
CA THR A 126 21.19 6.44 -0.52
C THR A 126 21.96 7.72 -0.81
N ASN A 127 22.88 7.66 -1.79
CA ASN A 127 23.61 8.85 -2.24
C ASN A 127 22.64 9.91 -2.79
N SER A 128 22.99 11.20 -2.59
CA SER A 128 22.15 12.34 -3.00
C SER A 128 21.75 12.33 -4.48
N THR A 129 22.62 11.87 -5.37
CA THR A 129 22.40 11.76 -6.82
C THR A 129 21.42 10.64 -7.18
N LEU A 130 21.31 9.60 -6.36
CA LEU A 130 20.48 8.41 -6.60
C LEU A 130 19.19 8.38 -5.76
N ARG A 131 18.92 9.40 -4.95
CA ARG A 131 17.75 9.45 -4.06
C ARG A 131 16.43 9.25 -4.76
N SER A 132 16.25 9.83 -5.94
CA SER A 132 15.01 9.66 -6.71
C SER A 132 14.80 8.19 -7.13
N ALA A 133 15.84 7.56 -7.67
CA ALA A 133 15.80 6.14 -8.03
C ALA A 133 15.64 5.25 -6.80
N GLY A 134 16.30 5.59 -5.69
CA GLY A 134 16.15 4.88 -4.41
C GLY A 134 14.72 4.91 -3.87
N ASN A 135 14.07 6.08 -3.88
CA ASN A 135 12.68 6.23 -3.44
C ASN A 135 11.70 5.42 -4.31
N VAL A 136 11.88 5.47 -5.63
CA VAL A 136 11.07 4.68 -6.56
C VAL A 136 11.26 3.18 -6.30
N SER A 137 12.50 2.71 -6.17
CA SER A 137 12.79 1.29 -5.88
C SER A 137 12.21 0.85 -4.54
N PHE A 138 12.31 1.68 -3.51
CA PHE A 138 11.75 1.40 -2.19
C PHE A 138 10.21 1.32 -2.23
N SER A 139 9.55 2.23 -2.94
CA SER A 139 8.08 2.18 -3.13
C SER A 139 7.65 0.95 -3.92
N TRP A 140 8.43 0.53 -4.90
CA TRP A 140 8.19 -0.69 -5.66
C TRP A 140 8.24 -1.95 -4.79
N THR A 141 9.20 -2.05 -3.87
CA THR A 141 9.27 -3.19 -2.95
C THR A 141 8.07 -3.26 -2.02
N ALA A 142 7.52 -2.12 -1.59
CA ALA A 142 6.28 -2.07 -0.83
C ALA A 142 5.11 -2.65 -1.61
N ARG A 143 4.92 -2.23 -2.87
CA ARG A 143 3.81 -2.71 -3.72
C ARG A 143 3.94 -4.17 -4.11
N LEU A 144 5.15 -4.63 -4.42
CA LEU A 144 5.40 -6.05 -4.64
C LEU A 144 5.12 -6.87 -3.38
N GLY A 145 5.54 -6.38 -2.21
CA GLY A 145 5.22 -7.01 -0.93
C GLY A 145 3.72 -7.10 -0.67
N MET A 146 2.97 -6.04 -0.98
CA MET A 146 1.51 -6.04 -0.90
C MET A 146 0.90 -7.13 -1.80
N LEU A 147 1.25 -7.17 -3.08
CA LEU A 147 0.71 -8.16 -4.02
C LEU A 147 1.06 -9.60 -3.63
N LEU A 148 2.32 -9.84 -3.25
CA LEU A 148 2.76 -11.16 -2.76
C LEU A 148 2.06 -11.55 -1.47
N GLY A 149 1.84 -10.60 -0.56
CA GLY A 149 1.10 -10.82 0.68
C GLY A 149 -0.35 -11.24 0.40
N ILE A 150 -1.05 -10.53 -0.48
CA ILE A 150 -2.42 -10.87 -0.88
C ILE A 150 -2.47 -12.27 -1.50
N ILE A 151 -1.59 -12.58 -2.46
CA ILE A 151 -1.52 -13.90 -3.11
C ILE A 151 -1.31 -15.00 -2.07
N LEU A 152 -0.33 -14.83 -1.18
CA LEU A 152 -0.05 -15.80 -0.12
C LEU A 152 -1.20 -15.92 0.87
N GLY A 153 -1.85 -14.82 1.23
CA GLY A 153 -2.97 -14.79 2.16
C GLY A 153 -4.16 -15.58 1.61
N VAL A 154 -4.54 -15.32 0.37
CA VAL A 154 -5.64 -16.03 -0.31
C VAL A 154 -5.31 -17.50 -0.46
N TRP A 155 -4.10 -17.83 -0.94
CA TRP A 155 -3.68 -19.23 -1.14
C TRP A 155 -3.64 -20.02 0.16
N LEU A 156 -3.10 -19.45 1.23
CA LEU A 156 -3.03 -20.10 2.54
C LEU A 156 -4.42 -20.27 3.16
N TYR A 157 -5.32 -19.28 3.00
CA TYR A 157 -6.66 -19.37 3.54
C TYR A 157 -7.50 -20.47 2.88
N GLN A 158 -7.30 -20.69 1.57
CA GLN A 158 -7.99 -21.74 0.83
C GLN A 158 -7.50 -23.15 1.21
N SER A 159 -6.21 -23.30 1.51
CA SER A 159 -5.58 -24.61 1.72
C SER A 159 -5.34 -24.96 3.19
N HIS A 160 -5.40 -23.96 4.08
CA HIS A 160 -4.98 -24.10 5.48
C HIS A 160 -5.88 -23.26 6.41
N SER A 161 -5.57 -23.28 7.70
CA SER A 161 -6.29 -22.50 8.72
C SER A 161 -5.80 -21.05 8.81
N PHE A 162 -6.64 -20.16 9.36
CA PHE A 162 -6.26 -18.78 9.71
C PHE A 162 -5.01 -18.71 10.62
N GLN A 163 -4.82 -19.69 11.49
CA GLN A 163 -3.62 -19.81 12.34
C GLN A 163 -2.33 -19.87 11.50
N ASN A 164 -2.36 -20.56 10.36
CA ASN A 164 -1.20 -20.64 9.47
C ASN A 164 -0.91 -19.28 8.80
N LEU A 165 -1.95 -18.50 8.46
CA LEU A 165 -1.77 -17.14 7.96
C LEU A 165 -1.08 -16.26 9.01
N LEU A 166 -1.54 -16.29 10.26
CA LEU A 166 -0.92 -15.55 11.36
C LEU A 166 0.54 -15.96 11.52
N THR A 167 0.83 -17.26 11.47
CA THR A 167 2.21 -17.78 11.59
C THR A 167 3.10 -17.24 10.45
N VAL A 168 2.64 -17.28 9.21
CA VAL A 168 3.39 -16.75 8.07
C VAL A 168 3.59 -15.24 8.18
N SER A 169 2.56 -14.50 8.61
CA SER A 169 2.65 -13.06 8.86
C SER A 169 3.70 -12.74 9.93
N VAL A 170 3.69 -13.45 11.05
CA VAL A 170 4.66 -13.27 12.14
C VAL A 170 6.08 -13.60 11.69
N ILE A 171 6.29 -14.73 10.99
CA ILE A 171 7.60 -15.14 10.50
C ILE A 171 8.15 -14.10 9.51
N THR A 172 7.37 -13.69 8.53
CA THR A 172 7.80 -12.69 7.54
C THR A 172 8.12 -11.35 8.19
N GLY A 173 7.30 -10.91 9.16
CA GLY A 173 7.58 -9.72 9.96
C GLY A 173 8.87 -9.83 10.78
N ALA A 174 9.08 -10.95 11.45
CA ALA A 174 10.30 -11.20 12.25
C ALA A 174 11.57 -11.22 11.37
N VAL A 175 11.51 -11.86 10.20
CA VAL A 175 12.63 -11.85 9.23
C VAL A 175 12.85 -10.43 8.71
N GLY A 176 11.81 -9.64 8.47
CA GLY A 176 11.92 -8.21 8.12
C GLY A 176 12.67 -7.41 9.19
N ILE A 177 12.38 -7.62 10.47
CA ILE A 177 13.09 -7.00 11.60
C ILE A 177 14.55 -7.43 11.62
N LEU A 178 14.86 -8.71 11.38
CA LEU A 178 16.24 -9.21 11.29
C LEU A 178 16.99 -8.54 10.14
N MET A 179 16.37 -8.34 8.98
CA MET A 179 17.00 -7.61 7.87
C MET A 179 17.31 -6.16 8.25
N LEU A 180 16.39 -5.47 8.94
CA LEU A 180 16.61 -4.12 9.46
C LEU A 180 17.74 -4.06 10.48
N SER A 181 17.86 -5.06 11.35
CA SER A 181 18.92 -5.11 12.38
C SER A 181 20.33 -5.12 11.77
N GLY A 182 20.49 -5.70 10.59
CA GLY A 182 21.76 -5.74 9.86
C GLY A 182 22.11 -4.47 9.07
N VAL A 183 21.25 -3.42 9.09
CA VAL A 183 21.51 -2.17 8.38
C VAL A 183 22.44 -1.28 9.21
N TYR A 184 23.53 -0.84 8.63
CA TYR A 184 24.39 0.16 9.22
C TYR A 184 23.98 1.56 8.71
N VAL A 185 23.77 2.47 9.65
CA VAL A 185 23.48 3.88 9.38
C VAL A 185 24.56 4.70 10.08
N PRO A 186 25.28 5.56 9.35
CA PRO A 186 26.24 6.46 9.98
C PRO A 186 25.52 7.32 11.03
N PHE A 187 26.16 7.47 12.19
CA PHE A 187 25.60 8.28 13.27
C PHE A 187 25.44 9.73 12.80
N ARG A 188 24.24 10.26 12.97
CA ARG A 188 23.97 11.70 12.84
C ARG A 188 23.64 12.23 14.22
N ALA A 189 24.24 13.35 14.60
CA ALA A 189 23.90 14.03 15.84
C ALA A 189 22.39 14.37 15.83
N PRO A 190 21.67 14.19 16.95
CA PRO A 190 20.27 14.57 17.05
C PRO A 190 20.14 16.06 16.77
N ILE A 191 19.22 16.41 15.88
CA ILE A 191 18.87 17.80 15.58
C ILE A 191 17.85 18.22 16.62
N VAL A 192 17.98 19.42 17.17
CA VAL A 192 16.97 19.99 18.05
C VAL A 192 15.68 20.16 17.24
N THR A 193 14.71 19.29 17.48
CA THR A 193 13.46 19.25 16.76
C THR A 193 12.30 19.73 17.63
N LYS A 194 11.34 20.42 17.01
CA LYS A 194 10.07 20.72 17.67
C LYS A 194 9.32 19.42 17.91
N LEU A 195 8.72 19.29 19.09
CA LEU A 195 7.90 18.12 19.45
C LEU A 195 6.74 17.92 18.47
N TYR A 196 6.14 19.02 18.01
CA TYR A 196 5.04 19.06 17.06
C TYR A 196 5.49 19.59 15.70
N SER A 197 5.37 18.79 14.64
CA SER A 197 5.61 19.22 13.26
C SER A 197 4.96 18.26 12.26
N PHE A 198 4.26 18.79 11.27
CA PHE A 198 3.74 18.04 10.14
C PHE A 198 4.74 17.93 8.99
N ASP A 199 5.85 18.66 9.02
CA ASP A 199 6.77 18.87 7.91
C ASP A 199 7.39 17.57 7.36
N ARG A 200 7.48 16.52 8.18
CA ARG A 200 8.04 15.23 7.77
C ARG A 200 7.01 14.13 7.57
N PHE A 201 5.76 14.41 7.86
CA PHE A 201 4.68 13.44 7.80
C PHE A 201 3.79 13.64 6.58
N LEU A 202 3.24 14.83 6.38
CA LEU A 202 2.34 15.14 5.28
C LEU A 202 2.81 16.34 4.46
N LEU A 203 2.87 16.17 3.15
CA LEU A 203 3.11 17.24 2.20
C LEU A 203 1.81 18.03 1.96
N LEU A 204 1.63 19.16 2.64
CA LEU A 204 0.41 19.96 2.51
C LEU A 204 0.12 20.39 1.06
N ARG A 205 1.14 20.67 0.25
CA ARG A 205 0.95 20.98 -1.18
C ARG A 205 0.48 19.77 -2.00
N GLY A 206 0.54 18.57 -1.45
CA GLY A 206 0.14 17.31 -2.08
C GLY A 206 -1.32 16.92 -1.84
N TRP A 207 -2.15 17.75 -1.17
CA TRP A 207 -3.50 17.37 -0.79
C TRP A 207 -4.41 17.02 -1.99
N VAL A 208 -4.31 17.78 -3.11
CA VAL A 208 -5.09 17.49 -4.31
C VAL A 208 -4.72 16.14 -4.94
N PRO A 209 -3.45 15.88 -5.27
CA PRO A 209 -3.10 14.55 -5.77
C PRO A 209 -3.30 13.44 -4.72
N ALA A 210 -3.29 13.73 -3.41
CA ALA A 210 -3.60 12.73 -2.40
C ALA A 210 -5.06 12.28 -2.47
N ILE A 211 -6.02 13.18 -2.60
CA ILE A 211 -7.44 12.84 -2.79
C ILE A 211 -7.60 11.99 -4.08
N ASN A 212 -6.97 12.39 -5.16
CA ASN A 212 -7.06 11.63 -6.40
C ASN A 212 -6.45 10.22 -6.28
N LEU A 213 -5.31 10.11 -5.60
CA LEU A 213 -4.67 8.81 -5.35
C LEU A 213 -5.53 7.90 -4.46
N ILE A 214 -6.21 8.47 -3.46
CA ILE A 214 -7.19 7.74 -2.64
C ILE A 214 -8.29 7.14 -3.52
N LEU A 215 -8.84 7.91 -4.46
CA LEU A 215 -9.88 7.43 -5.39
C LEU A 215 -9.36 6.30 -6.29
N ILE A 216 -8.13 6.42 -6.82
CA ILE A 216 -7.52 5.39 -7.67
C ILE A 216 -7.30 4.11 -6.88
N THR A 217 -6.70 4.19 -5.70
CA THR A 217 -6.36 3.01 -4.90
C THR A 217 -7.56 2.41 -4.15
N PHE A 218 -8.67 3.12 -4.09
CA PHE A 218 -9.93 2.59 -3.63
C PHE A 218 -10.42 1.41 -4.48
N VAL A 219 -10.22 1.48 -5.80
CA VAL A 219 -10.65 0.43 -6.75
C VAL A 219 -10.02 -0.93 -6.44
N PRO A 220 -8.68 -1.09 -6.37
CA PRO A 220 -8.10 -2.35 -5.95
C PRO A 220 -8.46 -2.71 -4.50
N GLY A 221 -8.69 -1.73 -3.63
CA GLY A 221 -9.17 -1.95 -2.27
C GLY A 221 -10.51 -2.70 -2.22
N LEU A 222 -11.45 -2.36 -3.11
CA LEU A 222 -12.72 -3.08 -3.23
C LEU A 222 -12.54 -4.56 -3.58
N LEU A 223 -11.50 -4.90 -4.35
CA LEU A 223 -11.28 -6.24 -4.86
C LEU A 223 -10.48 -7.14 -3.90
N ILE A 224 -9.77 -6.58 -2.92
CA ILE A 224 -8.94 -7.36 -1.97
C ILE A 224 -9.78 -8.35 -1.16
N PRO A 225 -10.94 -8.02 -0.57
CA PRO A 225 -11.73 -8.96 0.22
C PRO A 225 -12.64 -9.87 -0.62
N MET A 226 -12.62 -9.78 -1.96
CA MET A 226 -13.41 -10.63 -2.88
C MET A 226 -12.96 -12.09 -2.91
N VAL A 227 -12.32 -12.57 -1.87
CA VAL A 227 -11.91 -13.98 -1.75
C VAL A 227 -13.12 -14.90 -1.63
N HIS A 228 -14.20 -14.43 -1.03
CA HIS A 228 -15.36 -15.24 -0.67
C HIS A 228 -16.40 -15.43 -1.79
N PRO A 229 -16.84 -14.40 -2.55
CA PRO A 229 -17.85 -14.56 -3.60
C PRO A 229 -17.37 -15.40 -4.78
N PHE A 230 -16.08 -15.34 -5.13
CA PHE A 230 -15.51 -16.13 -6.23
C PHE A 230 -15.23 -17.59 -5.88
N LEU A 231 -15.26 -17.98 -4.61
CA LEU A 231 -15.01 -19.36 -4.18
C LEU A 231 -16.15 -20.31 -4.53
N ASN A 232 -17.39 -19.81 -4.63
CA ASN A 232 -18.56 -20.66 -4.79
C ASN A 232 -18.94 -20.92 -6.25
N ASP A 233 -18.61 -20.02 -7.19
CA ASP A 233 -19.14 -20.09 -8.56
C ASP A 233 -18.09 -20.40 -9.64
N PHE A 234 -16.79 -20.37 -9.34
CA PHE A 234 -15.74 -20.51 -10.35
C PHE A 234 -14.63 -21.50 -9.95
N VAL A 235 -14.71 -22.70 -10.47
CA VAL A 235 -13.64 -23.70 -10.43
C VAL A 235 -12.92 -23.72 -11.76
N LEU A 236 -11.81 -23.01 -11.89
CA LEU A 236 -10.87 -23.21 -12.99
C LEU A 236 -9.72 -24.11 -12.51
N GLY A 237 -9.94 -25.43 -12.61
CA GLY A 237 -8.97 -26.42 -12.10
C GLY A 237 -8.94 -26.48 -10.56
N ASN A 238 -7.92 -27.13 -10.00
CA ASN A 238 -7.76 -27.30 -8.54
C ASN A 238 -7.30 -26.04 -7.79
N MET A 239 -7.18 -24.89 -8.45
CA MET A 239 -6.86 -23.60 -7.83
C MET A 239 -8.09 -22.68 -7.95
N GLY A 240 -8.62 -22.24 -6.82
CA GLY A 240 -9.72 -21.26 -6.80
C GLY A 240 -9.30 -19.93 -7.49
N ILE A 241 -10.25 -19.28 -8.15
CA ILE A 241 -10.05 -18.06 -8.97
C ILE A 241 -9.33 -16.90 -8.29
N PRO A 242 -9.49 -16.61 -6.98
CA PRO A 242 -8.81 -15.47 -6.38
C PRO A 242 -7.29 -15.48 -6.55
N VAL A 243 -6.63 -16.64 -6.43
CA VAL A 243 -5.18 -16.73 -6.55
C VAL A 243 -4.70 -16.38 -7.97
N PRO A 244 -5.24 -16.97 -9.06
CA PRO A 244 -4.88 -16.58 -10.43
C PRO A 244 -5.17 -15.10 -10.73
N PHE A 245 -6.25 -14.53 -10.20
CA PHE A 245 -6.58 -13.11 -10.37
C PHE A 245 -5.46 -12.21 -9.79
N PHE A 246 -5.04 -12.44 -8.55
CA PHE A 246 -3.98 -11.63 -7.95
C PHE A 246 -2.60 -11.90 -8.55
N ILE A 247 -2.32 -13.12 -9.05
CA ILE A 247 -1.13 -13.41 -9.84
C ILE A 247 -1.14 -12.60 -11.15
N GLY A 248 -2.26 -12.59 -11.88
CA GLY A 248 -2.43 -11.78 -13.08
C GLY A 248 -2.21 -10.27 -12.80
N THR A 249 -2.76 -9.77 -11.70
CA THR A 249 -2.54 -8.39 -11.25
C THR A 249 -1.06 -8.11 -10.97
N ALA A 250 -0.35 -9.02 -10.31
CA ALA A 250 1.09 -8.87 -10.06
C ALA A 250 1.90 -8.89 -11.37
N LEU A 251 1.57 -9.78 -12.29
CA LEU A 251 2.22 -9.84 -13.61
C LEU A 251 1.97 -8.55 -14.41
N GLY A 252 0.74 -8.05 -14.44
CA GLY A 252 0.41 -6.76 -15.06
C GLY A 252 1.18 -5.60 -14.45
N TYR A 253 1.28 -5.57 -13.13
CA TYR A 253 2.06 -4.56 -12.41
C TYR A 253 3.54 -4.59 -12.79
N ILE A 254 4.15 -5.78 -12.88
CA ILE A 254 5.54 -5.94 -13.32
C ILE A 254 5.69 -5.55 -14.80
N ALA A 255 4.75 -5.96 -15.67
CA ALA A 255 4.78 -5.63 -17.08
C ALA A 255 4.71 -4.12 -17.35
N SER A 256 4.08 -3.35 -16.45
CA SER A 256 4.04 -1.88 -16.55
C SER A 256 5.42 -1.22 -16.61
N LEU A 257 6.45 -1.84 -16.01
CA LEU A 257 7.84 -1.37 -16.08
C LEU A 257 8.38 -1.33 -17.51
N PHE A 258 8.01 -2.31 -18.31
CA PHE A 258 8.40 -2.39 -19.72
C PHE A 258 7.56 -1.42 -20.54
N PHE A 259 6.25 -1.39 -20.32
CA PHE A 259 5.32 -0.48 -20.99
C PHE A 259 5.72 0.99 -20.79
N ALA A 260 6.02 1.41 -19.57
CA ALA A 260 6.41 2.78 -19.26
C ALA A 260 7.69 3.24 -20.00
N ARG A 261 8.56 2.29 -20.43
CA ARG A 261 9.77 2.57 -21.21
C ARG A 261 9.51 2.73 -22.70
N LEU A 262 8.47 2.08 -23.23
CA LEU A 262 8.11 2.14 -24.66
C LEU A 262 7.48 3.48 -25.05
N PHE A 263 6.88 4.18 -24.09
CA PHE A 263 6.19 5.43 -24.35
C PHE A 263 7.10 6.65 -24.13
N PHE A 264 7.69 7.17 -25.19
CA PHE A 264 8.42 8.46 -25.22
C PHE A 264 7.46 9.59 -25.63
N PHE A 265 6.70 10.11 -24.68
CA PHE A 265 5.76 11.19 -24.98
C PHE A 265 6.17 12.52 -24.35
N LYS A 266 5.89 13.62 -25.04
CA LYS A 266 5.67 14.91 -24.37
C LYS A 266 4.48 14.73 -23.41
N GLU A 267 4.56 15.30 -22.20
CA GLU A 267 3.53 15.14 -21.16
C GLU A 267 3.32 13.67 -20.70
N LYS A 268 4.42 12.94 -20.54
CA LYS A 268 4.42 11.53 -20.15
C LYS A 268 3.52 11.26 -18.95
N THR A 269 3.61 12.06 -17.90
CA THR A 269 2.81 11.90 -16.66
C THR A 269 1.31 11.95 -16.93
N LEU A 270 0.82 12.93 -17.72
CA LEU A 270 -0.60 13.03 -18.06
C LEU A 270 -1.09 11.78 -18.77
N ARG A 271 -0.37 11.37 -19.83
CA ARG A 271 -0.79 10.24 -20.67
C ARG A 271 -0.75 8.91 -19.94
N LEU A 272 0.31 8.65 -19.18
CA LEU A 272 0.44 7.39 -18.43
C LEU A 272 -0.63 7.26 -17.35
N VAL A 273 -0.98 8.33 -16.66
CA VAL A 273 -2.04 8.29 -15.64
C VAL A 273 -3.41 8.10 -16.29
N ILE A 274 -3.72 8.79 -17.38
CA ILE A 274 -4.99 8.61 -18.10
C ILE A 274 -5.12 7.17 -18.63
N ILE A 275 -4.07 6.64 -19.25
CA ILE A 275 -4.05 5.24 -19.72
C ILE A 275 -4.22 4.29 -18.53
N GLY A 276 -3.50 4.52 -17.44
CA GLY A 276 -3.55 3.64 -16.27
C GLY A 276 -4.94 3.58 -15.63
N ILE A 277 -5.58 4.73 -15.36
CA ILE A 277 -6.95 4.76 -14.83
C ILE A 277 -7.95 4.18 -15.85
N GLY A 278 -7.75 4.46 -17.15
CA GLY A 278 -8.57 3.85 -18.20
C GLY A 278 -8.47 2.32 -18.22
N LEU A 279 -7.29 1.76 -18.01
CA LEU A 279 -7.09 0.31 -17.88
C LEU A 279 -7.79 -0.26 -16.64
N GLU A 280 -7.77 0.45 -15.50
CA GLU A 280 -8.54 0.07 -14.31
C GLU A 280 -10.04 0.04 -14.58
N MET A 281 -10.57 1.05 -15.28
CA MET A 281 -11.99 1.10 -15.69
C MET A 281 -12.36 -0.08 -16.60
N VAL A 282 -11.54 -0.37 -17.60
CA VAL A 282 -11.75 -1.52 -18.50
C VAL A 282 -11.66 -2.82 -17.73
N ALA A 283 -10.70 -2.96 -16.82
CA ALA A 283 -10.57 -4.13 -15.97
C ALA A 283 -11.85 -4.38 -15.15
N MET A 284 -12.41 -3.35 -14.52
CA MET A 284 -13.66 -3.45 -13.75
C MET A 284 -14.86 -3.83 -14.63
N SER A 285 -14.91 -3.34 -15.87
CA SER A 285 -15.98 -3.68 -16.82
C SER A 285 -15.89 -5.15 -17.27
N LEU A 286 -14.67 -5.67 -17.44
CA LEU A 286 -14.45 -7.04 -17.89
C LEU A 286 -14.66 -8.08 -16.77
N LEU A 287 -14.56 -7.71 -15.50
CA LEU A 287 -14.79 -8.62 -14.37
C LEU A 287 -16.21 -9.21 -14.35
N ASN A 288 -17.15 -8.62 -15.05
CA ASN A 288 -18.54 -9.07 -15.13
C ASN A 288 -18.73 -10.24 -16.13
N THR A 289 -17.68 -10.75 -16.76
CA THR A 289 -17.75 -11.83 -17.74
C THR A 289 -16.73 -12.92 -17.47
N ASP A 290 -17.16 -14.17 -17.44
CA ASP A 290 -16.36 -15.35 -17.07
C ASP A 290 -15.05 -15.54 -17.84
N LEU A 291 -15.07 -15.19 -19.14
CA LEU A 291 -13.93 -15.39 -20.04
C LEU A 291 -12.81 -14.37 -19.86
N SER A 292 -13.06 -13.29 -19.11
CA SER A 292 -12.21 -12.09 -19.11
C SER A 292 -11.49 -11.82 -17.78
N ILE A 293 -11.70 -12.65 -16.75
CA ILE A 293 -11.10 -12.45 -15.41
C ILE A 293 -9.57 -12.38 -15.49
N GLY A 294 -8.94 -13.27 -16.29
CA GLY A 294 -7.48 -13.23 -16.45
C GLY A 294 -6.98 -11.97 -17.15
N ILE A 295 -7.70 -11.51 -18.20
CA ILE A 295 -7.36 -10.27 -18.90
C ILE A 295 -7.60 -9.07 -17.97
N SER A 296 -8.72 -9.04 -17.27
CA SER A 296 -9.07 -8.01 -16.30
C SER A 296 -7.99 -7.86 -15.23
N SER A 297 -7.51 -8.98 -14.66
CA SER A 297 -6.48 -8.96 -13.63
C SER A 297 -5.16 -8.33 -14.13
N VAL A 298 -4.71 -8.69 -15.32
CA VAL A 298 -3.52 -8.11 -15.93
C VAL A 298 -3.70 -6.64 -16.24
N LEU A 299 -4.87 -6.23 -16.75
CA LEU A 299 -5.18 -4.82 -17.03
C LEU A 299 -5.21 -3.98 -15.75
N LEU A 300 -5.80 -4.50 -14.68
CA LEU A 300 -5.79 -3.84 -13.36
C LEU A 300 -4.35 -3.62 -12.87
N GLY A 301 -3.53 -4.66 -12.94
CA GLY A 301 -2.12 -4.56 -12.55
C GLY A 301 -1.32 -3.57 -13.40
N LEU A 302 -1.53 -3.59 -14.73
CA LEU A 302 -0.94 -2.62 -15.66
C LEU A 302 -1.37 -1.19 -15.30
N GLY A 303 -2.67 -0.95 -15.08
CA GLY A 303 -3.21 0.35 -14.70
C GLY A 303 -2.54 0.91 -13.45
N LEU A 304 -2.52 0.13 -12.37
CA LEU A 304 -1.85 0.49 -11.12
C LEU A 304 -0.36 0.74 -11.29
N GLY A 305 0.31 -0.11 -12.06
CA GLY A 305 1.75 -0.01 -12.29
C GLY A 305 2.16 1.20 -13.14
N LEU A 306 1.27 1.71 -13.98
CA LEU A 306 1.48 2.96 -14.71
C LEU A 306 1.15 4.20 -13.88
N THR A 307 0.09 4.15 -13.07
CA THR A 307 -0.36 5.31 -12.29
C THR A 307 0.50 5.59 -11.06
N MET A 308 0.85 4.57 -10.28
CA MET A 308 1.51 4.74 -8.98
C MET A 308 2.87 5.46 -9.06
N PRO A 309 3.80 5.11 -9.97
CA PRO A 309 5.07 5.82 -10.10
C PRO A 309 4.91 7.27 -10.56
N GLU A 310 3.94 7.55 -11.42
CA GLU A 310 3.69 8.90 -11.91
C GLU A 310 3.10 9.79 -10.80
N PHE A 311 2.21 9.24 -9.95
CA PHE A 311 1.76 9.97 -8.74
C PHE A 311 2.91 10.25 -7.79
N LEU A 312 3.80 9.29 -7.53
CA LEU A 312 5.00 9.55 -6.74
C LEU A 312 5.82 10.70 -7.32
N MET A 313 6.00 10.74 -8.65
CA MET A 313 6.69 11.84 -9.32
C MET A 313 5.96 13.18 -9.18
N ILE A 314 4.62 13.19 -9.23
CA ILE A 314 3.81 14.39 -8.96
C ILE A 314 4.10 14.91 -7.55
N PHE A 315 4.02 14.06 -6.53
CA PHE A 315 4.33 14.46 -5.14
C PHE A 315 5.75 14.98 -4.97
N VAL A 316 6.75 14.29 -5.57
CA VAL A 316 8.15 14.74 -5.52
C VAL A 316 8.34 16.09 -6.19
N LYS A 317 7.67 16.35 -7.33
CA LYS A 317 7.77 17.65 -8.04
C LYS A 317 6.98 18.77 -7.37
N LEU A 318 6.01 18.47 -6.52
CA LEU A 318 5.31 19.45 -5.67
C LEU A 318 6.08 19.79 -4.39
N SER A 319 7.07 18.96 -4.01
CA SER A 319 7.85 19.13 -2.80
C SER A 319 9.09 19.99 -3.03
N HIS A 320 9.54 20.71 -1.99
CA HIS A 320 10.87 21.29 -1.94
C HIS A 320 11.93 20.20 -1.76
N HIS A 321 13.18 20.52 -2.04
CA HIS A 321 14.29 19.55 -2.00
C HIS A 321 14.42 18.82 -0.65
N CYS A 322 14.16 19.52 0.47
CA CYS A 322 14.20 18.93 1.82
C CYS A 322 12.97 18.07 2.16
N GLN A 323 11.86 18.19 1.41
CA GLN A 323 10.59 17.53 1.66
C GLN A 323 10.32 16.30 0.78
N ARG A 324 11.31 15.81 0.04
CA ARG A 324 11.14 14.64 -0.85
C ARG A 324 10.77 13.36 -0.10
N GLY A 325 11.28 13.19 1.13
CA GLY A 325 10.87 12.10 2.02
C GLY A 325 9.40 12.21 2.39
N THR A 326 8.96 13.40 2.80
CA THR A 326 7.57 13.71 3.12
C THR A 326 6.63 13.48 1.93
N ALA A 327 7.08 13.81 0.72
CA ALA A 327 6.35 13.54 -0.52
C ALA A 327 6.10 12.04 -0.72
N ASN A 328 7.11 11.20 -0.50
CA ASN A 328 7.00 9.75 -0.61
C ASN A 328 6.09 9.18 0.50
N THR A 329 6.23 9.66 1.74
CA THR A 329 5.34 9.28 2.85
C THR A 329 3.89 9.60 2.53
N THR A 330 3.61 10.83 2.06
CA THR A 330 2.24 11.25 1.70
C THR A 330 1.66 10.38 0.58
N HIS A 331 2.46 10.04 -0.43
CA HIS A 331 2.06 9.13 -1.50
C HIS A 331 1.67 7.74 -0.96
N LEU A 332 2.51 7.14 -0.09
CA LEU A 332 2.22 5.82 0.47
C LEU A 332 1.00 5.86 1.40
N LEU A 333 0.92 6.82 2.32
CA LEU A 333 -0.22 6.94 3.23
C LEU A 333 -1.53 7.19 2.47
N ALA A 334 -1.54 8.08 1.47
CA ALA A 334 -2.74 8.33 0.68
C ALA A 334 -3.22 7.06 -0.04
N SER A 335 -2.31 6.27 -0.60
CA SER A 335 -2.69 5.01 -1.24
C SER A 335 -3.21 3.96 -0.25
N GLU A 336 -2.65 3.88 0.97
CA GLU A 336 -3.16 2.97 2.00
C GLU A 336 -4.56 3.39 2.50
N VAL A 337 -4.82 4.70 2.60
CA VAL A 337 -6.18 5.22 2.89
C VAL A 337 -7.16 4.74 1.84
N GLY A 338 -6.83 4.87 0.55
CA GLY A 338 -7.71 4.43 -0.53
C GLY A 338 -8.00 2.93 -0.46
N ILE A 339 -6.96 2.10 -0.29
CA ILE A 339 -7.09 0.64 -0.15
C ILE A 339 -7.99 0.30 1.04
N SER A 340 -7.73 0.87 2.21
CA SER A 340 -8.50 0.61 3.43
C SER A 340 -9.96 1.02 3.30
N LEU A 341 -10.24 2.18 2.68
CA LEU A 341 -11.60 2.64 2.39
C LEU A 341 -12.30 1.69 1.40
N GLY A 342 -11.58 1.21 0.39
CA GLY A 342 -12.11 0.24 -0.57
C GLY A 342 -12.52 -1.07 0.12
N ILE A 343 -11.64 -1.64 0.94
CA ILE A 343 -11.93 -2.86 1.71
C ILE A 343 -13.12 -2.65 2.64
N ALA A 344 -13.14 -1.55 3.41
CA ALA A 344 -14.25 -1.26 4.33
C ALA A 344 -15.58 -1.11 3.57
N THR A 345 -15.57 -0.49 2.39
CA THR A 345 -16.76 -0.32 1.56
C THR A 345 -17.23 -1.65 0.99
N ALA A 346 -16.31 -2.52 0.54
CA ALA A 346 -16.64 -3.86 0.06
C ALA A 346 -17.32 -4.69 1.15
N CYS A 347 -16.78 -4.68 2.38
CA CYS A 347 -17.38 -5.35 3.52
C CYS A 347 -18.75 -4.74 3.87
N TYR A 348 -18.91 -3.41 3.81
CA TYR A 348 -20.21 -2.74 4.04
C TYR A 348 -21.26 -3.13 2.99
N MET A 349 -20.84 -3.38 1.76
CA MET A 349 -21.70 -3.89 0.69
C MET A 349 -21.96 -5.40 0.78
N GLU A 350 -21.58 -6.04 1.88
CA GLU A 350 -21.74 -7.48 2.11
C GLU A 350 -21.06 -8.33 1.04
N LEU A 351 -20.00 -7.80 0.44
CA LEU A 351 -19.23 -8.42 -0.64
C LEU A 351 -20.06 -8.71 -1.91
N ASP A 352 -21.16 -7.96 -2.11
CA ASP A 352 -22.00 -8.05 -3.30
C ASP A 352 -21.19 -7.60 -4.54
N THR A 353 -20.91 -8.55 -5.41
CA THR A 353 -20.05 -8.36 -6.58
C THR A 353 -20.56 -7.26 -7.51
N ASP A 354 -21.87 -7.25 -7.82
CA ASP A 354 -22.44 -6.26 -8.75
C ASP A 354 -22.34 -4.85 -8.20
N LYS A 355 -22.67 -4.65 -6.92
CA LYS A 355 -22.54 -3.35 -6.25
C LYS A 355 -21.08 -2.89 -6.21
N MET A 356 -20.14 -3.80 -5.94
CA MET A 356 -18.71 -3.48 -5.88
C MET A 356 -18.18 -3.10 -7.25
N LEU A 357 -18.53 -3.81 -8.32
CA LEU A 357 -18.12 -3.50 -9.68
C LEU A 357 -18.65 -2.14 -10.15
N HIS A 358 -19.96 -1.89 -9.94
CA HIS A 358 -20.56 -0.59 -10.26
C HIS A 358 -19.91 0.56 -9.47
N THR A 359 -19.67 0.38 -8.18
CA THR A 359 -18.99 1.38 -7.34
C THR A 359 -17.56 1.61 -7.81
N GLY A 360 -16.83 0.55 -8.12
CA GLY A 360 -15.46 0.65 -8.64
C GLY A 360 -15.39 1.40 -9.96
N GLN A 361 -16.29 1.12 -10.91
CA GLN A 361 -16.40 1.86 -12.18
C GLN A 361 -16.73 3.33 -11.97
N MET A 362 -17.67 3.63 -11.08
CA MET A 362 -18.06 5.01 -10.75
C MET A 362 -16.87 5.76 -10.13
N VAL A 363 -16.20 5.19 -9.15
CA VAL A 363 -15.06 5.83 -8.48
C VAL A 363 -13.88 6.00 -9.43
N ALA A 364 -13.57 5.02 -10.28
CA ALA A 364 -12.51 5.14 -11.30
C ALA A 364 -12.84 6.26 -12.32
N SER A 365 -14.10 6.40 -12.73
CA SER A 365 -14.55 7.48 -13.60
C SER A 365 -14.38 8.85 -12.93
N ILE A 366 -14.77 8.97 -11.67
CA ILE A 366 -14.57 10.19 -10.88
C ILE A 366 -13.07 10.48 -10.74
N ALA A 367 -12.25 9.47 -10.48
CA ALA A 367 -10.80 9.61 -10.34
C ALA A 367 -10.18 10.15 -11.65
N LEU A 368 -10.60 9.65 -12.80
CA LEU A 368 -10.14 10.11 -14.11
C LEU A 368 -10.53 11.57 -14.37
N LEU A 369 -11.80 11.91 -14.15
CA LEU A 369 -12.29 13.29 -14.30
C LEU A 369 -11.58 14.24 -13.34
N PHE A 370 -11.43 13.85 -12.09
CA PHE A 370 -10.72 14.65 -11.10
C PHE A 370 -9.24 14.81 -11.45
N PHE A 371 -8.60 13.78 -12.01
CA PHE A 371 -7.23 13.90 -12.50
C PHE A 371 -7.09 14.93 -13.61
N VAL A 372 -7.91 14.83 -14.64
CA VAL A 372 -7.81 15.71 -15.83
C VAL A 372 -8.19 17.15 -15.50
N LEU A 373 -9.29 17.35 -14.75
CA LEU A 373 -9.86 18.68 -14.50
C LEU A 373 -9.21 19.40 -13.31
N VAL A 374 -8.75 18.68 -12.31
CA VAL A 374 -8.26 19.26 -11.04
C VAL A 374 -6.80 18.95 -10.78
N THR A 375 -6.43 17.66 -10.70
CA THR A 375 -5.10 17.26 -10.25
C THR A 375 -4.00 17.69 -11.22
N TYR A 376 -4.15 17.44 -12.49
CA TYR A 376 -3.13 17.78 -13.49
C TYR A 376 -2.94 19.29 -13.67
N PRO A 377 -4.01 20.12 -13.80
CA PRO A 377 -3.88 21.58 -13.82
C PRO A 377 -3.23 22.14 -12.53
N TYR A 378 -3.63 21.61 -11.36
CA TYR A 378 -3.04 21.97 -10.08
C TYR A 378 -1.54 21.67 -10.06
N TYR A 379 -1.14 20.45 -10.48
CA TYR A 379 0.26 20.05 -10.56
C TYR A 379 1.08 20.96 -11.47
N ILE A 380 0.58 21.27 -12.69
CA ILE A 380 1.31 22.14 -13.64
C ILE A 380 1.51 23.53 -13.06
N LYS A 381 0.51 24.08 -12.32
CA LYS A 381 0.58 25.41 -11.71
C LYS A 381 1.51 25.45 -10.49
N LYS A 382 1.58 24.37 -9.71
CA LYS A 382 2.24 24.35 -8.38
C LYS A 382 3.58 23.62 -8.34
N LYS A 383 3.97 22.89 -9.41
CA LYS A 383 5.25 22.19 -9.46
C LYS A 383 6.42 23.13 -9.18
N VAL A 384 7.33 22.70 -8.32
CA VAL A 384 8.58 23.40 -8.03
C VAL A 384 9.54 23.09 -9.19
N ARG A 385 10.16 24.13 -9.77
CA ARG A 385 11.11 24.01 -10.87
C ARG A 385 12.47 23.44 -10.41
#